data_a05911f4dbe185effa02ba62e1cdbbd8
#
_entry.id   a05911f4dbe185effa02ba62e1cdbbd8
#
_cell.length_a   1.000
_cell.length_b   1.000
_cell.length_c   1.000
_cell.angle_alpha   90.00
_cell.angle_beta   90.00
_cell.angle_gamma   90.00
#
_symmetry.space_group_name_H-M   'P 1'
#
loop_
_entity.id
_entity.type
_entity.pdbx_description
1 polymer ?
#
loop_
_entity_poly.entity_id
_entity_poly.type
_entity_poly.pdbx_seq_one_letter_code
_entity_poly.pdbx_strand_id
1 'polypeptide(L)'
;SPLAAAEDWVNTQCPECGADAKRETDTMDTFVDSSWYFLRYLDPRNTELPFSKDIADHWTPVDQYIGGVEHAILHLLYARFVAKALNDMGHLGTVEPFANLFTQGMITRDGAKMSKSKGNTVSPADYVARHGADAARTYVCFMGPPERGGDWTDEGVEGVHRFLSRLWRVSAEVAEARAEAGESAGASARQAVAAGGPSREL
;
A
#
# COMPACT_ATOMS: atom_id res chain seq x y z
N SER A 1 10.37 21.36 22.03
CA SER A 1 9.65 20.10 22.27
C SER A 1 8.74 20.25 23.49
N PRO A 2 7.51 19.73 23.48
CA PRO A 2 6.66 19.71 24.68
C PRO A 2 7.27 18.92 25.83
N LEU A 3 8.14 17.95 25.55
CA LEU A 3 8.88 17.19 26.55
C LEU A 3 9.84 18.06 27.35
N ALA A 4 10.46 19.05 26.73
CA ALA A 4 11.37 19.99 27.40
C ALA A 4 10.68 20.83 28.49
N ALA A 5 9.36 21.03 28.37
CA ALA A 5 8.55 21.76 29.34
C ALA A 5 8.12 20.89 30.54
N ALA A 6 8.30 19.58 30.48
CA ALA A 6 7.93 18.63 31.54
C ALA A 6 9.13 18.40 32.50
N GLU A 7 9.44 19.36 33.36
CA GLU A 7 10.62 19.33 34.21
C GLU A 7 10.72 18.08 35.06
N ASP A 8 9.60 17.60 35.62
CA ASP A 8 9.56 16.39 36.46
C ASP A 8 9.90 15.13 35.67
N TRP A 9 9.66 15.15 34.35
CA TRP A 9 10.03 14.05 33.48
C TRP A 9 11.48 14.17 32.98
N VAL A 10 11.94 15.38 32.67
CA VAL A 10 13.27 15.66 32.15
C VAL A 10 14.35 15.29 33.15
N ASN A 11 14.18 15.74 34.41
CA ASN A 11 15.14 15.48 35.46
C ASN A 11 14.97 14.05 35.99
N THR A 12 16.05 13.28 36.00
CA THR A 12 16.06 11.86 36.38
C THR A 12 17.39 11.47 36.99
N GLN A 13 17.51 10.24 37.40
CA GLN A 13 18.79 9.65 37.81
C GLN A 13 19.30 8.64 36.80
N CYS A 14 20.60 8.58 36.62
CA CYS A 14 21.22 7.60 35.74
C CYS A 14 20.94 6.18 36.26
N PRO A 15 20.40 5.26 35.45
CA PRO A 15 20.08 3.91 35.87
C PRO A 15 21.29 3.07 36.19
N GLU A 16 22.49 3.43 35.73
CA GLU A 16 23.73 2.70 35.98
C GLU A 16 24.45 3.17 37.27
N CYS A 17 24.58 4.50 37.41
CA CYS A 17 25.40 5.04 38.52
C CYS A 17 24.62 5.85 39.56
N GLY A 18 23.34 6.10 39.35
CA GLY A 18 22.48 6.86 40.26
C GLY A 18 22.74 8.38 40.31
N ALA A 19 23.67 8.89 39.53
CA ALA A 19 23.92 10.35 39.44
C ALA A 19 22.76 11.09 38.78
N ASP A 20 22.63 12.39 39.09
CA ASP A 20 21.65 13.25 38.47
C ASP A 20 21.86 13.29 36.94
N ALA A 21 20.80 13.14 36.18
CA ALA A 21 20.81 13.07 34.74
C ALA A 21 19.57 13.80 34.15
N LYS A 22 19.62 14.05 32.86
CA LYS A 22 18.48 14.60 32.12
C LYS A 22 18.14 13.66 30.96
N ARG A 23 16.83 13.43 30.77
CA ARG A 23 16.32 12.71 29.60
C ARG A 23 16.45 13.61 28.37
N GLU A 24 16.68 12.97 27.23
CA GLU A 24 16.58 13.64 25.93
C GLU A 24 15.16 14.16 25.69
N THR A 25 15.04 15.34 25.18
CA THR A 25 13.75 16.01 24.97
C THR A 25 13.36 16.16 23.50
N ASP A 26 14.24 15.78 22.61
CA ASP A 26 13.90 15.67 21.19
C ASP A 26 13.02 14.45 20.94
N THR A 27 12.05 14.58 20.03
CA THR A 27 11.23 13.47 19.59
C THR A 27 11.94 12.76 18.43
N MET A 28 11.85 11.45 18.39
CA MET A 28 12.34 10.69 17.24
C MET A 28 11.55 11.03 15.98
N ASP A 29 12.20 10.90 14.83
CA ASP A 29 11.54 10.98 13.54
C ASP A 29 10.41 9.95 13.42
N THR A 30 9.30 10.34 12.80
CA THR A 30 8.12 9.46 12.65
C THR A 30 8.40 8.21 11.81
N PHE A 31 9.43 8.24 10.95
CA PHE A 31 9.85 7.07 10.18
C PHE A 31 10.49 5.96 11.03
N VAL A 32 10.87 6.24 12.28
CA VAL A 32 11.36 5.21 13.20
C VAL A 32 10.27 4.17 13.44
N ASP A 33 9.04 4.58 13.75
CA ASP A 33 7.92 3.65 13.97
C ASP A 33 7.51 2.92 12.69
N SER A 34 7.46 3.63 11.57
CA SER A 34 7.07 3.04 10.28
C SER A 34 8.16 2.16 9.66
N SER A 35 9.37 2.14 10.20
CA SER A 35 10.49 1.40 9.64
C SER A 35 10.36 -0.13 9.73
N TRP A 36 9.55 -0.64 10.66
CA TRP A 36 9.42 -2.07 10.95
C TRP A 36 7.96 -2.56 11.01
N TYR A 37 6.98 -1.72 10.64
CA TYR A 37 5.55 -2.04 10.70
C TYR A 37 5.20 -3.35 9.99
N PHE A 38 5.85 -3.64 8.85
CA PHE A 38 5.61 -4.85 8.07
C PHE A 38 5.99 -6.11 8.86
N LEU A 39 6.99 -6.06 9.74
CA LEU A 39 7.33 -7.17 10.64
C LEU A 39 6.24 -7.34 11.71
N ARG A 40 5.77 -6.24 12.30
CA ARG A 40 4.68 -6.28 13.28
C ARG A 40 3.38 -6.84 12.69
N TYR A 41 3.09 -6.55 11.44
CA TYR A 41 1.89 -7.05 10.75
C TYR A 41 1.88 -8.56 10.58
N LEU A 42 3.02 -9.22 10.57
CA LEU A 42 3.11 -10.68 10.50
C LEU A 42 2.62 -11.36 11.79
N ASP A 43 2.78 -10.68 12.94
CA ASP A 43 2.41 -11.23 14.24
C ASP A 43 1.75 -10.15 15.15
N PRO A 44 0.59 -9.58 14.71
CA PRO A 44 0.03 -8.39 15.34
C PRO A 44 -0.58 -8.62 16.72
N ARG A 45 -0.82 -9.88 17.09
CA ARG A 45 -1.42 -10.26 18.37
C ARG A 45 -0.41 -10.74 19.42
N ASN A 46 0.86 -10.76 19.08
CA ASN A 46 1.90 -11.14 20.02
C ASN A 46 2.02 -10.09 21.14
N THR A 47 1.87 -10.51 22.38
CA THR A 47 1.95 -9.64 23.56
C THR A 47 3.31 -9.68 24.26
N GLU A 48 4.14 -10.66 23.92
CA GLU A 48 5.43 -10.90 24.55
C GLU A 48 6.59 -10.30 23.74
N LEU A 49 6.50 -10.38 22.41
CA LEU A 49 7.55 -9.95 21.49
C LEU A 49 6.97 -8.97 20.45
N PRO A 50 7.80 -8.09 19.88
CA PRO A 50 7.39 -7.24 18.76
C PRO A 50 6.86 -8.05 17.57
N PHE A 51 7.44 -9.22 17.32
CA PHE A 51 7.04 -10.23 16.34
C PHE A 51 7.79 -11.54 16.62
N SER A 52 7.28 -12.67 16.13
CA SER A 52 7.98 -13.95 16.14
C SER A 52 9.06 -13.98 15.05
N LYS A 53 10.30 -14.34 15.43
CA LYS A 53 11.41 -14.49 14.48
C LYS A 53 11.10 -15.53 13.41
N ASP A 54 10.55 -16.68 13.77
CA ASP A 54 10.28 -17.78 12.82
C ASP A 54 9.24 -17.35 11.76
N ILE A 55 8.23 -16.59 12.18
CA ILE A 55 7.22 -16.04 11.27
C ILE A 55 7.87 -14.99 10.36
N ALA A 56 8.67 -14.09 10.93
CA ALA A 56 9.36 -13.05 10.17
C ALA A 56 10.32 -13.66 9.14
N ASP A 57 11.13 -14.63 9.52
CA ASP A 57 12.08 -15.31 8.63
C ASP A 57 11.40 -16.06 7.48
N HIS A 58 10.18 -16.55 7.71
CA HIS A 58 9.39 -17.22 6.66
C HIS A 58 8.83 -16.23 5.62
N TRP A 59 8.41 -15.02 6.07
CA TRP A 59 7.73 -14.05 5.23
C TRP A 59 8.63 -12.91 4.71
N THR A 60 9.89 -12.88 5.12
CA THR A 60 10.84 -11.87 4.64
C THR A 60 11.97 -12.50 3.83
N PRO A 61 12.52 -11.77 2.85
CA PRO A 61 12.15 -10.42 2.43
C PRO A 61 10.76 -10.35 1.81
N VAL A 62 10.09 -9.20 1.92
CA VAL A 62 8.81 -8.93 1.24
C VAL A 62 9.02 -9.00 -0.27
N ASP A 63 8.21 -9.80 -0.99
CA ASP A 63 8.41 -10.09 -2.41
C ASP A 63 8.33 -8.86 -3.29
N GLN A 64 7.34 -7.99 -3.04
CA GLN A 64 7.11 -6.78 -3.82
C GLN A 64 6.71 -5.62 -2.90
N TYR A 65 7.46 -4.54 -2.95
CA TYR A 65 7.18 -3.31 -2.21
C TYR A 65 6.92 -2.16 -3.17
N ILE A 66 5.84 -1.41 -2.95
CA ILE A 66 5.39 -0.36 -3.86
C ILE A 66 5.29 0.95 -3.08
N GLY A 67 5.94 2.00 -3.59
CA GLY A 67 5.91 3.30 -2.93
C GLY A 67 6.50 4.41 -3.79
N GLY A 68 6.33 5.66 -3.36
CA GLY A 68 6.91 6.82 -4.04
C GLY A 68 8.44 6.83 -3.95
N VAL A 69 9.08 7.35 -5.00
CA VAL A 69 10.55 7.42 -5.09
C VAL A 69 11.17 8.28 -3.98
N GLU A 70 10.43 9.24 -3.43
CA GLU A 70 10.87 10.09 -2.31
C GLU A 70 11.19 9.30 -1.05
N HIS A 71 10.59 8.13 -0.87
CA HIS A 71 10.86 7.27 0.27
C HIS A 71 12.23 6.58 0.23
N ALA A 72 12.94 6.64 -0.88
CA ALA A 72 14.30 6.09 -1.00
C ALA A 72 15.27 6.67 0.06
N ILE A 73 15.12 7.96 0.38
CA ILE A 73 15.92 8.67 1.38
C ILE A 73 15.17 8.92 2.70
N LEU A 74 13.96 8.41 2.83
CA LEU A 74 13.10 8.53 4.01
C LEU A 74 12.80 7.12 4.56
N HIS A 75 11.57 6.67 4.44
CA HIS A 75 11.11 5.39 4.95
C HIS A 75 12.00 4.18 4.59
N LEU A 76 12.44 4.07 3.34
CA LEU A 76 13.24 2.92 2.90
C LEU A 76 14.63 2.90 3.54
N LEU A 77 15.23 4.07 3.77
CA LEU A 77 16.51 4.18 4.47
C LEU A 77 16.38 3.63 5.90
N TYR A 78 15.34 4.05 6.62
CA TYR A 78 15.07 3.57 7.97
C TYR A 78 14.72 2.07 7.99
N ALA A 79 13.87 1.60 7.09
CA ALA A 79 13.48 0.19 7.02
C ALA A 79 14.67 -0.73 6.78
N ARG A 80 15.60 -0.35 5.87
CA ARG A 80 16.83 -1.09 5.63
C ARG A 80 17.78 -1.05 6.81
N PHE A 81 17.92 0.10 7.46
CA PHE A 81 18.74 0.23 8.66
C PHE A 81 18.22 -0.68 9.78
N VAL A 82 16.92 -0.62 10.07
CA VAL A 82 16.31 -1.44 11.13
C VAL A 82 16.40 -2.93 10.81
N ALA A 83 16.17 -3.35 9.55
CA ALA A 83 16.33 -4.74 9.16
C ALA A 83 17.76 -5.24 9.37
N LYS A 84 18.78 -4.45 9.02
CA LYS A 84 20.19 -4.78 9.26
C LYS A 84 20.50 -4.87 10.76
N ALA A 85 20.04 -3.92 11.55
CA ALA A 85 20.24 -3.93 13.00
C ALA A 85 19.56 -5.15 13.67
N LEU A 86 18.34 -5.48 13.26
CA LEU A 86 17.64 -6.67 13.76
C LEU A 86 18.34 -7.97 13.34
N ASN A 87 18.91 -8.01 12.13
CA ASN A 87 19.71 -9.15 11.69
C ASN A 87 21.00 -9.30 12.52
N ASP A 88 21.74 -8.21 12.73
CA ASP A 88 22.97 -8.20 13.54
C ASP A 88 22.70 -8.64 15.00
N MET A 89 21.53 -8.29 15.54
CA MET A 89 21.07 -8.71 16.86
C MET A 89 20.50 -10.15 16.90
N GLY A 90 20.37 -10.82 15.75
CA GLY A 90 19.84 -12.18 15.64
C GLY A 90 18.31 -12.28 15.68
N HIS A 91 17.58 -11.17 15.58
CA HIS A 91 16.12 -11.14 15.63
C HIS A 91 15.46 -11.29 14.24
N LEU A 92 16.21 -11.19 13.15
CA LEU A 92 15.73 -11.31 11.77
C LEU A 92 16.76 -12.05 10.93
N GLY A 93 16.31 -12.93 10.03
CA GLY A 93 17.17 -13.72 9.14
C GLY A 93 17.62 -12.99 7.89
N THR A 94 16.92 -11.92 7.49
CA THR A 94 17.24 -11.14 6.29
C THR A 94 17.92 -9.82 6.61
N VAL A 95 18.81 -9.35 5.72
CA VAL A 95 19.48 -8.04 5.83
C VAL A 95 18.80 -6.96 4.96
N GLU A 96 18.07 -7.37 3.92
CA GLU A 96 17.32 -6.47 3.06
C GLU A 96 15.82 -6.79 3.20
N PRO A 97 15.00 -5.82 3.60
CA PRO A 97 13.60 -6.09 3.93
C PRO A 97 12.71 -6.36 2.71
N PHE A 98 13.09 -5.88 1.53
CA PHE A 98 12.29 -5.94 0.31
C PHE A 98 13.09 -6.56 -0.83
N ALA A 99 12.54 -7.62 -1.47
CA ALA A 99 13.18 -8.31 -2.59
C ALA A 99 13.09 -7.47 -3.87
N ASN A 100 11.93 -6.85 -4.12
CA ASN A 100 11.71 -5.99 -5.26
C ASN A 100 11.04 -4.69 -4.83
N LEU A 101 11.54 -3.57 -5.35
CA LEU A 101 10.95 -2.26 -5.18
C LEU A 101 10.36 -1.77 -6.50
N PHE A 102 9.11 -1.37 -6.47
CA PHE A 102 8.45 -0.70 -7.57
C PHE A 102 8.11 0.73 -7.15
N THR A 103 8.65 1.70 -7.86
CA THR A 103 8.34 3.12 -7.64
C THR A 103 7.37 3.61 -8.70
N GLN A 104 6.13 3.91 -8.28
CA GLN A 104 5.14 4.48 -9.18
C GLN A 104 5.46 5.94 -9.51
N GLY A 105 5.04 6.35 -10.71
CA GLY A 105 5.06 7.75 -11.12
C GLY A 105 4.05 8.59 -10.31
N MET A 106 4.24 9.89 -10.37
CA MET A 106 3.39 10.84 -9.64
C MET A 106 2.11 11.14 -10.41
N ILE A 107 0.99 11.14 -9.71
CA ILE A 107 -0.26 11.70 -10.25
C ILE A 107 -0.26 13.20 -9.94
N THR A 108 -0.33 13.99 -11.01
CA THR A 108 -0.38 15.45 -10.96
C THR A 108 -1.81 15.94 -11.18
N ARG A 109 -2.05 17.22 -10.93
CA ARG A 109 -3.23 17.94 -11.38
C ARG A 109 -2.79 19.27 -12.00
N ASP A 110 -3.29 19.55 -13.20
CA ASP A 110 -2.90 20.72 -14.00
C ASP A 110 -1.36 20.78 -14.20
N GLY A 111 -0.74 19.62 -14.45
CA GLY A 111 0.70 19.47 -14.62
C GLY A 111 1.56 19.72 -13.37
N ALA A 112 0.93 19.89 -12.21
CA ALA A 112 1.64 20.18 -10.96
C ALA A 112 1.45 19.08 -9.90
N LYS A 113 2.48 18.85 -9.08
CA LYS A 113 2.37 17.99 -7.89
C LYS A 113 1.23 18.48 -7.00
N MET A 114 0.34 17.56 -6.61
CA MET A 114 -0.74 17.84 -5.67
C MET A 114 -0.19 18.20 -4.29
N SER A 115 -0.73 19.25 -3.69
CA SER A 115 -0.37 19.70 -2.36
C SER A 115 -1.55 20.37 -1.67
N LYS A 116 -1.76 20.09 -0.39
CA LYS A 116 -2.80 20.74 0.42
C LYS A 116 -2.60 22.27 0.45
N SER A 117 -1.35 22.72 0.50
CA SER A 117 -1.02 24.16 0.54
C SER A 117 -1.34 24.87 -0.78
N LYS A 118 -1.36 24.15 -1.91
CA LYS A 118 -1.73 24.70 -3.23
C LYS A 118 -3.22 24.56 -3.53
N GLY A 119 -3.97 23.81 -2.73
CA GLY A 119 -5.39 23.58 -2.96
C GLY A 119 -5.73 22.75 -4.19
N ASN A 120 -4.74 22.08 -4.82
CA ASN A 120 -4.91 21.28 -6.04
C ASN A 120 -5.00 19.77 -5.75
N THR A 121 -5.35 19.39 -4.53
CA THR A 121 -5.51 17.97 -4.16
C THR A 121 -6.83 17.42 -4.70
N VAL A 122 -6.78 16.18 -5.15
CA VAL A 122 -7.94 15.38 -5.54
C VAL A 122 -8.30 14.44 -4.40
N SER A 123 -9.55 14.50 -3.93
CA SER A 123 -10.07 13.54 -2.97
C SER A 123 -10.72 12.37 -3.73
N PRO A 124 -10.20 11.15 -3.66
CA PRO A 124 -10.84 10.00 -4.27
C PRO A 124 -12.29 9.79 -3.80
N ALA A 125 -12.60 10.15 -2.55
CA ALA A 125 -13.94 10.01 -1.99
C ALA A 125 -15.00 10.81 -2.75
N ASP A 126 -14.66 12.01 -3.23
CA ASP A 126 -15.59 12.85 -3.98
C ASP A 126 -15.94 12.26 -5.36
N TYR A 127 -14.97 11.61 -5.99
CA TYR A 127 -15.18 10.92 -7.27
C TYR A 127 -15.91 9.60 -7.08
N VAL A 128 -15.61 8.86 -6.04
CA VAL A 128 -16.34 7.64 -5.68
C VAL A 128 -17.82 7.96 -5.41
N ALA A 129 -18.10 9.04 -4.69
CA ALA A 129 -19.48 9.46 -4.41
C ALA A 129 -20.26 9.85 -5.67
N ARG A 130 -19.60 10.46 -6.68
CA ARG A 130 -20.23 10.93 -7.91
C ARG A 130 -20.30 9.87 -9.01
N HIS A 131 -19.26 9.08 -9.19
CA HIS A 131 -19.06 8.21 -10.34
C HIS A 131 -18.93 6.72 -9.98
N GLY A 132 -18.85 6.38 -8.69
CA GLY A 132 -18.61 5.03 -8.22
C GLY A 132 -17.12 4.68 -8.12
N ALA A 133 -16.81 3.71 -7.27
CA ALA A 133 -15.43 3.26 -7.03
C ALA A 133 -14.78 2.67 -8.28
N ASP A 134 -15.56 1.94 -9.08
CA ASP A 134 -15.05 1.30 -10.31
C ASP A 134 -14.60 2.32 -11.35
N ALA A 135 -15.31 3.46 -11.48
CA ALA A 135 -14.89 4.53 -12.39
C ALA A 135 -13.57 5.16 -11.94
N ALA A 136 -13.42 5.46 -10.65
CA ALA A 136 -12.19 6.02 -10.10
C ALA A 136 -11.00 5.05 -10.27
N ARG A 137 -11.17 3.77 -9.93
CA ARG A 137 -10.14 2.74 -10.07
C ARG A 137 -9.74 2.50 -11.53
N THR A 138 -10.73 2.37 -12.40
CA THR A 138 -10.51 2.17 -13.85
C THR A 138 -9.77 3.37 -14.45
N TYR A 139 -10.11 4.59 -14.03
CA TYR A 139 -9.42 5.79 -14.50
C TYR A 139 -7.94 5.80 -14.12
N VAL A 140 -7.60 5.47 -12.87
CA VAL A 140 -6.20 5.36 -12.43
C VAL A 140 -5.42 4.36 -13.29
N CYS A 141 -6.02 3.20 -13.60
CA CYS A 141 -5.39 2.20 -14.46
C CYS A 141 -5.28 2.67 -15.93
N PHE A 142 -6.21 3.50 -16.38
CA PHE A 142 -6.27 3.98 -17.77
C PHE A 142 -5.33 5.16 -18.04
N MET A 143 -4.97 5.95 -17.02
CA MET A 143 -4.11 7.14 -17.18
C MET A 143 -2.78 6.86 -17.89
N GLY A 144 -2.25 5.66 -17.75
CA GLY A 144 -0.99 5.26 -18.37
C GLY A 144 -0.23 4.22 -17.57
N PRO A 145 0.99 3.89 -18.00
CA PRO A 145 1.86 3.00 -17.26
C PRO A 145 2.11 3.54 -15.84
N PRO A 146 1.95 2.72 -14.81
CA PRO A 146 2.05 3.19 -13.42
C PRO A 146 3.40 3.82 -13.08
N GLU A 147 4.47 3.46 -13.79
CA GLU A 147 5.82 4.03 -13.61
C GLU A 147 5.91 5.51 -14.04
N ARG A 148 5.07 5.92 -14.96
CA ARG A 148 5.10 7.28 -15.50
C ARG A 148 4.19 8.25 -14.75
N GLY A 149 3.18 7.71 -14.05
CA GLY A 149 2.11 8.52 -13.50
C GLY A 149 1.22 9.13 -14.58
N GLY A 150 0.53 10.20 -14.26
CA GLY A 150 -0.36 10.89 -15.20
C GLY A 150 -0.94 12.17 -14.60
N ASP A 151 -1.68 12.91 -15.42
CA ASP A 151 -2.40 14.09 -14.96
C ASP A 151 -3.88 13.75 -14.71
N TRP A 152 -4.36 14.10 -13.50
CA TRP A 152 -5.76 13.87 -13.15
C TRP A 152 -6.66 14.91 -13.80
N THR A 153 -7.62 14.45 -14.59
CA THR A 153 -8.63 15.30 -15.21
C THR A 153 -10.04 14.83 -14.91
N ASP A 154 -10.95 15.74 -14.69
CA ASP A 154 -12.35 15.43 -14.40
C ASP A 154 -13.04 14.78 -15.61
N GLU A 155 -12.75 15.28 -16.80
CA GLU A 155 -13.27 14.74 -18.07
C GLU A 155 -12.84 13.29 -18.30
N GLY A 156 -11.63 12.93 -17.86
CA GLY A 156 -11.12 11.57 -17.95
C GLY A 156 -11.93 10.60 -17.09
N VAL A 157 -12.25 10.97 -15.86
CA VAL A 157 -13.11 10.16 -14.98
C VAL A 157 -14.52 10.02 -15.54
N GLU A 158 -15.12 11.11 -16.05
CA GLU A 158 -16.43 11.09 -16.69
C GLU A 158 -16.43 10.19 -17.94
N GLY A 159 -15.36 10.23 -18.73
CA GLY A 159 -15.18 9.35 -19.88
C GLY A 159 -15.22 7.88 -19.51
N VAL A 160 -14.51 7.51 -18.46
CA VAL A 160 -14.50 6.15 -17.93
C VAL A 160 -15.87 5.76 -17.36
N HIS A 161 -16.52 6.65 -16.60
CA HIS A 161 -17.87 6.40 -16.10
C HIS A 161 -18.87 6.11 -17.22
N ARG A 162 -18.85 6.89 -18.32
CA ARG A 162 -19.68 6.64 -19.52
C ARG A 162 -19.36 5.29 -20.17
N PHE A 163 -18.08 4.91 -20.22
CA PHE A 163 -17.66 3.61 -20.73
C PHE A 163 -18.23 2.47 -19.89
N LEU A 164 -18.07 2.51 -18.57
CA LEU A 164 -18.58 1.47 -17.66
C LEU A 164 -20.11 1.39 -17.70
N SER A 165 -20.80 2.52 -17.76
CA SER A 165 -22.27 2.54 -17.89
C SER A 165 -22.74 1.89 -19.20
N ARG A 166 -22.00 2.11 -20.30
CA ARG A 166 -22.28 1.47 -21.57
C ARG A 166 -22.03 -0.03 -21.54
N LEU A 167 -20.89 -0.42 -20.94
CA LEU A 167 -20.54 -1.83 -20.76
C LEU A 167 -21.59 -2.57 -19.94
N TRP A 168 -22.05 -1.96 -18.84
CA TRP A 168 -23.10 -2.52 -17.99
C TRP A 168 -24.40 -2.76 -18.77
N ARG A 169 -24.84 -1.74 -19.52
CA ARG A 169 -26.07 -1.85 -20.33
C ARG A 169 -25.98 -2.96 -21.37
N VAL A 170 -24.88 -3.01 -22.13
CA VAL A 170 -24.67 -4.07 -23.14
C VAL A 170 -24.63 -5.46 -22.48
N SER A 171 -24.00 -5.58 -21.32
CA SER A 171 -23.96 -6.83 -20.59
C SER A 171 -25.34 -7.28 -20.10
N ALA A 172 -26.18 -6.34 -19.65
CA ALA A 172 -27.56 -6.61 -19.26
C ALA A 172 -28.41 -7.06 -20.47
N GLU A 173 -28.34 -6.35 -21.59
CA GLU A 173 -29.03 -6.71 -22.83
C GLU A 173 -28.64 -8.11 -23.32
N VAL A 174 -27.36 -8.46 -23.27
CA VAL A 174 -26.86 -9.80 -23.63
C VAL A 174 -27.37 -10.86 -22.64
N ALA A 175 -27.41 -10.55 -21.35
CA ALA A 175 -27.90 -11.49 -20.33
C ALA A 175 -29.40 -11.75 -20.50
N GLU A 176 -30.21 -10.73 -20.77
CA GLU A 176 -31.65 -10.85 -21.06
C GLU A 176 -31.91 -11.68 -22.33
N ALA A 177 -31.21 -11.37 -23.42
CA ALA A 177 -31.32 -12.13 -24.67
C ALA A 177 -30.94 -13.61 -24.51
N ARG A 178 -29.94 -13.93 -23.69
CA ARG A 178 -29.58 -15.30 -23.36
C ARG A 178 -30.63 -16.03 -22.50
N ALA A 179 -31.23 -15.32 -21.56
CA ALA A 179 -32.29 -15.87 -20.73
C ALA A 179 -33.53 -16.18 -21.57
N GLU A 180 -33.90 -15.32 -22.51
CA GLU A 180 -35.02 -15.51 -23.46
C GLU A 180 -34.74 -16.66 -24.44
N ALA A 181 -33.51 -16.86 -24.87
CA ALA A 181 -33.11 -17.97 -25.73
C ALA A 181 -33.03 -19.33 -25.01
N GLY A 182 -33.32 -19.40 -23.69
CA GLY A 182 -33.26 -20.63 -22.89
C GLY A 182 -31.86 -21.15 -22.62
N GLU A 183 -30.84 -20.34 -22.93
CA GLU A 183 -29.46 -20.68 -22.63
C GLU A 183 -29.16 -20.33 -21.15
N SER A 184 -29.21 -21.32 -20.26
CA SER A 184 -28.77 -21.11 -18.88
C SER A 184 -27.27 -20.79 -18.86
N ALA A 185 -26.90 -19.64 -18.36
CA ALA A 185 -25.51 -19.15 -18.28
C ALA A 185 -24.52 -20.08 -17.52
N GLY A 186 -25.01 -21.18 -16.98
CA GLY A 186 -24.25 -22.16 -16.24
C GLY A 186 -23.86 -23.44 -16.99
N ALA A 187 -24.53 -23.79 -18.09
CA ALA A 187 -24.28 -25.07 -18.76
C ALA A 187 -23.08 -25.01 -19.73
N SER A 188 -22.95 -23.92 -20.47
CA SER A 188 -21.92 -23.77 -21.50
C SER A 188 -20.51 -23.58 -20.93
N ALA A 189 -20.38 -22.82 -19.81
CA ALA A 189 -19.08 -22.64 -19.16
C ALA A 189 -18.57 -23.93 -18.48
N ARG A 190 -19.47 -24.75 -17.91
CA ARG A 190 -19.09 -26.04 -17.31
C ARG A 190 -18.73 -27.08 -18.37
N GLN A 191 -19.36 -27.08 -19.54
CA GLN A 191 -19.02 -27.96 -20.63
C GLN A 191 -17.69 -27.58 -21.30
N ALA A 192 -17.37 -26.32 -21.44
CA ALA A 192 -16.09 -25.84 -21.96
C ALA A 192 -14.91 -26.17 -21.04
N VAL A 193 -15.10 -26.07 -19.72
CA VAL A 193 -14.09 -26.44 -18.73
C VAL A 193 -13.94 -27.97 -18.63
N ALA A 194 -14.99 -28.74 -18.82
CA ALA A 194 -14.92 -30.20 -18.85
C ALA A 194 -14.32 -30.78 -20.16
N ALA A 195 -14.42 -30.03 -21.28
CA ALA A 195 -13.90 -30.46 -22.58
C ALA A 195 -12.46 -29.94 -22.86
N GLY A 196 -11.91 -29.05 -22.07
CA GLY A 196 -10.62 -28.38 -22.32
C GLY A 196 -9.58 -28.48 -21.20
N GLY A 197 -9.62 -29.53 -20.40
CA GLY A 197 -8.54 -29.78 -19.43
C GLY A 197 -7.24 -30.13 -20.16
N PRO A 198 -6.13 -29.36 -20.04
CA PRO A 198 -4.85 -29.77 -20.59
C PRO A 198 -4.36 -31.01 -19.83
N SER A 199 -4.17 -32.09 -20.53
CA SER A 199 -3.37 -33.22 -20.07
C SER A 199 -1.99 -32.70 -19.68
N ARG A 200 -1.68 -32.72 -18.38
CA ARG A 200 -0.30 -32.63 -17.90
C ARG A 200 0.40 -33.94 -18.26
N GLU A 201 1.18 -33.93 -19.30
CA GLU A 201 2.33 -34.81 -19.44
C GLU A 201 3.59 -33.97 -19.27
N LEU A 202 4.33 -34.31 -18.19
CA LEU A 202 5.75 -34.12 -17.81
C LEU A 202 6.48 -32.86 -18.30
#